data_dff20139141bee9da8f4ffe96fff3578
#
_entry.id   dff20139141bee9da8f4ffe96fff3578
#
_cell.length_a   1.000
_cell.length_b   1.000
_cell.length_c   1.000
_cell.angle_alpha   90.00
_cell.angle_beta   90.00
_cell.angle_gamma   90.00
#
_symmetry.space_group_name_H-M   'P 1'
#
loop_
_entity.id
_entity.type
_entity.pdbx_description
1 polymer ?
#
loop_
_entity_poly.entity_id
_entity_poly.type
_entity_poly.pdbx_seq_one_letter_code
_entity_poly.pdbx_strand_id
1 'polypeptide(L)'
;NDKKNLQEHQLVVQQIEQKLSPKLINIKISKKPHIFKLHRLQHLITDISGKLNNDIHILELIKILHPTPAILGVPADNALKLIAEYEDHDRGWYSGPLGWVDKSGNGDFCVALRSAFIINNSIQIFSGGGIVYDSVPEDEWEETEIKFETILPAIEEFQNE
;
A
#
# COMPACT_ATOMS: atom_id res chain seq x y z
N ASN A 1 -10.32 -15.77 7.10
CA ASN A 1 -9.78 -14.52 6.54
C ASN A 1 -9.26 -13.53 7.59
N ASP A 2 -9.84 -13.44 8.79
CA ASP A 2 -9.36 -12.48 9.81
C ASP A 2 -7.90 -12.70 10.24
N LYS A 3 -7.45 -13.97 10.34
CA LYS A 3 -6.08 -14.26 10.76
C LYS A 3 -5.04 -13.88 9.70
N LYS A 4 -5.31 -14.15 8.42
CA LYS A 4 -4.44 -13.77 7.29
C LYS A 4 -4.26 -12.26 7.24
N ASN A 5 -5.37 -11.52 7.22
CA ASN A 5 -5.35 -10.05 7.16
C ASN A 5 -4.62 -9.43 8.35
N LEU A 6 -4.79 -9.99 9.55
CA LEU A 6 -4.06 -9.55 10.74
C LEU A 6 -2.56 -9.83 10.63
N GLN A 7 -2.17 -10.97 10.08
CA GLN A 7 -0.75 -11.32 9.90
C GLN A 7 -0.08 -10.41 8.87
N GLU A 8 -0.71 -10.17 7.73
CA GLU A 8 -0.22 -9.24 6.71
C GLU A 8 -0.07 -7.83 7.29
N HIS A 9 -1.09 -7.35 7.99
CA HIS A 9 -1.06 -6.04 8.64
C HIS A 9 0.07 -5.94 9.68
N GLN A 10 0.27 -6.97 10.49
CA GLN A 10 1.37 -7.01 11.46
C GLN A 10 2.75 -6.93 10.81
N LEU A 11 2.97 -7.63 9.70
CA LEU A 11 4.25 -7.57 8.97
C LEU A 11 4.56 -6.14 8.52
N VAL A 12 3.56 -5.43 8.02
CA VAL A 12 3.71 -4.02 7.62
C VAL A 12 4.05 -3.13 8.81
N VAL A 13 3.31 -3.26 9.92
CA VAL A 13 3.53 -2.46 11.14
C VAL A 13 4.93 -2.70 11.70
N GLN A 14 5.35 -3.97 11.79
CA GLN A 14 6.69 -4.34 12.28
C GLN A 14 7.81 -3.77 11.41
N GLN A 15 7.67 -3.83 10.08
CA GLN A 15 8.66 -3.25 9.19
C GLN A 15 8.74 -1.72 9.33
N ILE A 16 7.59 -1.04 9.41
CA ILE A 16 7.55 0.41 9.62
C ILE A 16 8.23 0.77 10.95
N GLU A 17 7.88 0.08 12.03
CA GLU A 17 8.49 0.27 13.33
C GLU A 17 10.02 0.07 13.27
N GLN A 18 10.47 -1.03 12.69
CA GLN A 18 11.90 -1.34 12.58
C GLN A 18 12.66 -0.29 11.78
N LYS A 19 12.11 0.20 10.68
CA LYS A 19 12.74 1.20 9.82
C LYS A 19 12.72 2.60 10.42
N LEU A 20 11.65 2.97 11.14
CA LEU A 20 11.48 4.31 11.71
C LEU A 20 12.05 4.47 13.12
N SER A 21 12.14 3.43 13.94
CA SER A 21 12.65 3.52 15.30
C SER A 21 14.02 4.20 15.41
N PRO A 22 14.99 3.97 14.51
CA PRO A 22 16.27 4.67 14.56
C PRO A 22 16.19 6.15 14.15
N LYS A 23 15.09 6.57 13.54
CA LYS A 23 14.88 7.93 13.01
C LYS A 23 13.94 8.79 13.85
N LEU A 24 13.20 8.17 14.76
CA LEU A 24 12.17 8.83 15.57
C LEU A 24 12.53 8.85 17.05
N ILE A 25 12.15 9.95 17.70
CA ILE A 25 12.11 10.08 19.15
C ILE A 25 10.65 9.94 19.59
N ASN A 26 10.41 9.22 20.69
CA ASN A 26 9.08 9.05 21.26
C ASN A 26 8.08 8.42 20.27
N ILE A 27 8.52 7.37 19.58
CA ILE A 27 7.60 6.60 18.71
C ILE A 27 6.43 6.08 19.52
N LYS A 28 5.23 6.27 18.97
CA LYS A 28 3.97 5.75 19.51
C LYS A 28 3.32 4.90 18.45
N ILE A 29 2.93 3.71 18.82
CA ILE A 29 2.23 2.75 17.94
C ILE A 29 0.96 2.33 18.66
N SER A 30 -0.18 2.36 17.95
CA SER A 30 -1.44 1.88 18.50
C SER A 30 -1.32 0.41 18.89
N LYS A 31 -1.69 0.06 20.14
CA LYS A 31 -1.55 -1.29 20.68
C LYS A 31 -2.34 -2.36 19.93
N LYS A 32 -3.42 -1.94 19.29
CA LYS A 32 -4.29 -2.81 18.50
C LYS A 32 -4.71 -2.06 17.24
N PRO A 33 -4.78 -2.75 16.10
CA PRO A 33 -5.38 -2.17 14.91
C PRO A 33 -6.86 -1.94 15.16
N HIS A 34 -7.41 -0.92 14.53
CA HIS A 34 -8.84 -0.66 14.49
C HIS A 34 -9.37 -0.82 13.06
N ILE A 35 -10.66 -1.06 12.95
CA ILE A 35 -11.32 -1.21 11.65
C ILE A 35 -11.77 0.16 11.17
N PHE A 36 -11.28 0.56 10.01
CA PHE A 36 -11.75 1.72 9.27
C PHE A 36 -12.74 1.27 8.20
N LYS A 37 -13.99 1.68 8.34
CA LYS A 37 -15.07 1.32 7.42
C LYS A 37 -15.21 2.38 6.34
N LEU A 38 -15.02 1.98 5.10
CA LEU A 38 -15.42 2.72 3.90
C LEU A 38 -16.78 2.18 3.41
N HIS A 39 -17.37 2.85 2.43
CA HIS A 39 -18.72 2.48 1.95
C HIS A 39 -18.84 1.00 1.56
N ARG A 40 -17.83 0.41 0.92
CA ARG A 40 -17.83 -0.99 0.44
C ARG A 40 -16.70 -1.85 0.99
N LEU A 41 -15.80 -1.26 1.78
CA LEU A 41 -14.58 -1.92 2.23
C LEU A 41 -14.27 -1.62 3.69
N GLN A 42 -13.51 -2.52 4.29
CA GLN A 42 -12.97 -2.34 5.63
C GLN A 42 -11.45 -2.50 5.58
N HIS A 43 -10.75 -1.63 6.29
CA HIS A 43 -9.32 -1.70 6.44
C HIS A 43 -8.91 -1.79 7.90
N LEU A 44 -7.84 -2.54 8.17
CA LEU A 44 -7.15 -2.47 9.44
C LEU A 44 -6.23 -1.25 9.43
N ILE A 45 -6.31 -0.42 10.46
CA ILE A 45 -5.44 0.75 10.64
C ILE A 45 -4.68 0.63 11.95
N THR A 46 -3.38 0.91 11.89
CA THR A 46 -2.53 1.12 13.07
C THR A 46 -1.86 2.48 12.93
N ASP A 47 -2.12 3.37 13.88
CA ASP A 47 -1.50 4.69 13.91
C ASP A 47 -0.07 4.57 14.44
N ILE A 48 0.87 5.15 13.71
CA ILE A 48 2.28 5.25 14.08
C ILE A 48 2.67 6.72 14.02
N SER A 49 3.20 7.24 15.10
CA SER A 49 3.63 8.63 15.18
C SER A 49 4.93 8.76 15.96
N GLY A 50 5.65 9.85 15.75
CA GLY A 50 6.88 10.14 16.45
C GLY A 50 7.46 11.47 16.03
N LYS A 51 8.48 11.95 16.73
CA LYS A 51 9.23 13.14 16.37
C LYS A 51 10.54 12.70 15.71
N LEU A 52 10.89 13.32 14.58
CA LEU A 52 12.20 13.10 13.96
C LEU A 52 13.33 13.51 14.92
N ASN A 53 14.37 12.68 14.98
CA ASN A 53 15.56 12.96 15.79
C ASN A 53 16.57 13.86 15.07
N ASN A 54 16.47 13.99 13.76
CA ASN A 54 17.28 14.84 12.90
C ASN A 54 16.39 15.48 11.82
N ASP A 55 16.91 16.50 11.13
CA ASP A 55 16.26 17.10 9.97
C ASP A 55 16.35 16.13 8.78
N ILE A 56 15.36 15.27 8.67
CA ILE A 56 15.20 14.32 7.57
C ILE A 56 14.08 14.83 6.67
N HIS A 57 14.38 14.99 5.38
CA HIS A 57 13.36 15.40 4.43
C HIS A 57 12.32 14.29 4.22
N ILE A 58 11.06 14.66 4.02
CA ILE A 58 9.97 13.68 3.87
C ILE A 58 10.23 12.65 2.76
N LEU A 59 10.88 13.05 1.66
CA LEU A 59 11.24 12.13 0.58
C LEU A 59 12.24 11.05 1.00
N GLU A 60 13.11 11.33 1.97
CA GLU A 60 13.98 10.31 2.55
C GLU A 60 13.22 9.33 3.42
N LEU A 61 12.22 9.81 4.16
CA LEU A 61 11.33 8.94 4.93
C LEU A 61 10.55 8.00 4.01
N ILE A 62 10.04 8.51 2.89
CA ILE A 62 9.36 7.71 1.88
C ILE A 62 10.30 6.65 1.31
N LYS A 63 11.53 7.01 0.96
CA LYS A 63 12.55 6.06 0.46
C LYS A 63 12.87 4.96 1.47
N ILE A 64 12.84 5.28 2.76
CA ILE A 64 13.06 4.30 3.84
C ILE A 64 11.86 3.36 3.96
N LEU A 65 10.65 3.89 3.88
CA LEU A 65 9.41 3.14 4.10
C LEU A 65 8.98 2.32 2.89
N HIS A 66 9.14 2.88 1.70
CA HIS A 66 8.67 2.25 0.46
C HIS A 66 9.78 1.37 -0.16
N PRO A 67 9.43 0.23 -0.76
CA PRO A 67 8.13 -0.44 -0.69
C PRO A 67 7.89 -1.13 0.66
N THR A 68 6.61 -1.23 1.04
CA THR A 68 6.20 -1.99 2.22
C THR A 68 6.00 -3.47 1.87
N PRO A 69 5.95 -4.38 2.87
CA PRO A 69 5.63 -5.79 2.63
C PRO A 69 4.31 -6.02 1.89
N ALA A 70 3.32 -5.16 2.11
CA ALA A 70 2.02 -5.25 1.45
C ALA A 70 2.09 -4.99 -0.07
N ILE A 71 3.17 -4.35 -0.54
CA ILE A 71 3.37 -4.01 -1.96
C ILE A 71 4.33 -4.98 -2.63
N LEU A 72 5.43 -5.28 -1.95
CA LEU A 72 6.53 -6.06 -2.50
C LEU A 72 6.58 -7.49 -1.95
N GLY A 73 6.29 -7.67 -0.68
CA GLY A 73 6.47 -8.95 0.03
C GLY A 73 7.74 -9.01 0.85
N VAL A 74 7.97 -10.15 1.50
CA VAL A 74 9.12 -10.42 2.40
C VAL A 74 9.66 -11.83 2.13
N PRO A 75 10.97 -12.03 1.97
CA PRO A 75 12.05 -11.04 1.87
C PRO A 75 12.00 -10.23 0.57
N ALA A 76 12.29 -8.92 0.66
CA ALA A 76 12.10 -7.98 -0.44
C ALA A 76 12.82 -8.37 -1.74
N ASP A 77 14.09 -8.77 -1.67
CA ASP A 77 14.90 -9.13 -2.85
C ASP A 77 14.35 -10.36 -3.59
N ASN A 78 13.82 -11.33 -2.87
CA ASN A 78 13.22 -12.52 -3.45
C ASN A 78 11.87 -12.19 -4.07
N ALA A 79 11.04 -11.42 -3.36
CA ALA A 79 9.75 -11.00 -3.83
C ALA A 79 9.86 -10.15 -5.12
N LEU A 80 10.83 -9.24 -5.18
CA LEU A 80 11.09 -8.43 -6.37
C LEU A 80 11.43 -9.30 -7.60
N LYS A 81 12.25 -10.33 -7.42
CA LYS A 81 12.60 -11.28 -8.49
C LYS A 81 11.38 -12.04 -8.99
N LEU A 82 10.54 -12.54 -8.05
CA LEU A 82 9.33 -13.27 -8.39
C LEU A 82 8.34 -12.36 -9.13
N ILE A 83 8.13 -11.14 -8.67
CA ILE A 83 7.27 -10.16 -9.34
C ILE A 83 7.77 -9.92 -10.78
N ALA A 84 9.06 -9.67 -10.95
CA ALA A 84 9.66 -9.44 -12.27
C ALA A 84 9.60 -10.67 -13.20
N GLU A 85 9.53 -11.88 -12.64
CA GLU A 85 9.46 -13.13 -13.41
C GLU A 85 8.04 -13.49 -13.80
N TYR A 86 7.07 -13.25 -12.90
CA TYR A 86 5.69 -13.76 -13.05
C TYR A 86 4.67 -12.71 -13.48
N GLU A 87 4.93 -11.41 -13.27
CA GLU A 87 4.06 -10.37 -13.81
C GLU A 87 4.46 -10.05 -15.25
N ASP A 88 3.50 -10.15 -16.15
CA ASP A 88 3.67 -9.93 -17.59
C ASP A 88 3.50 -8.46 -18.01
N HIS A 89 3.37 -7.55 -17.04
CA HIS A 89 3.13 -6.12 -17.25
C HIS A 89 4.05 -5.25 -16.38
N ASP A 90 4.28 -4.03 -16.84
CA ASP A 90 4.97 -3.01 -16.05
C ASP A 90 3.96 -2.33 -15.11
N ARG A 91 4.26 -2.32 -13.83
CA ARG A 91 3.42 -1.64 -12.83
C ARG A 91 3.39 -0.12 -13.00
N GLY A 92 4.39 0.47 -13.67
CA GLY A 92 4.50 1.92 -13.83
C GLY A 92 4.46 2.64 -12.48
N TRP A 93 3.47 3.49 -12.28
CA TRP A 93 3.25 4.19 -11.01
C TRP A 93 2.36 3.42 -10.02
N TYR A 94 1.74 2.33 -10.45
CA TYR A 94 0.96 1.49 -9.57
C TYR A 94 1.81 0.98 -8.40
N SER A 95 1.24 1.02 -7.21
CA SER A 95 1.90 0.69 -5.95
C SER A 95 3.06 1.61 -5.53
N GLY A 96 3.39 2.63 -6.32
CA GLY A 96 4.38 3.65 -5.98
C GLY A 96 3.87 4.68 -4.95
N PRO A 97 4.76 5.46 -4.33
CA PRO A 97 4.37 6.57 -3.45
C PRO A 97 3.91 7.76 -4.28
N LEU A 98 2.72 8.27 -3.98
CA LEU A 98 2.15 9.46 -4.60
C LEU A 98 1.81 10.49 -3.51
N GLY A 99 2.18 11.75 -3.73
CA GLY A 99 1.89 12.78 -2.74
C GLY A 99 2.43 14.16 -3.12
N TRP A 100 2.48 15.03 -2.14
CA TRP A 100 2.94 16.40 -2.30
C TRP A 100 3.85 16.82 -1.14
N VAL A 101 4.68 17.81 -1.40
CA VAL A 101 5.55 18.46 -0.41
C VAL A 101 5.44 19.99 -0.59
N ASP A 102 5.24 20.72 0.49
CA ASP A 102 5.28 22.17 0.49
C ASP A 102 6.69 22.73 0.66
N LYS A 103 6.83 24.04 0.49
CA LYS A 103 8.12 24.76 0.65
C LYS A 103 8.70 24.70 2.06
N SER A 104 7.90 24.33 3.06
CA SER A 104 8.30 24.21 4.46
C SER A 104 8.72 22.77 4.81
N GLY A 105 8.67 21.86 3.84
CA GLY A 105 9.01 20.44 4.03
C GLY A 105 7.86 19.59 4.60
N ASN A 106 6.66 20.16 4.79
CA ASN A 106 5.48 19.36 5.10
C ASN A 106 4.99 18.67 3.84
N GLY A 107 4.38 17.50 4.02
CA GLY A 107 3.85 16.74 2.91
C GLY A 107 2.92 15.62 3.35
N ASP A 108 2.21 15.09 2.39
CA ASP A 108 1.34 13.93 2.58
C ASP A 108 1.52 12.99 1.40
N PHE A 109 1.63 11.69 1.68
CA PHE A 109 1.88 10.64 0.70
C PHE A 109 1.02 9.43 0.98
N CYS A 110 0.51 8.85 -0.10
CA CYS A 110 -0.17 7.56 -0.07
C CYS A 110 0.53 6.58 -1.02
N VAL A 111 0.16 5.32 -0.93
CA VAL A 111 0.53 4.32 -1.93
C VAL A 111 -0.51 4.34 -3.03
N ALA A 112 -0.08 4.43 -4.29
CA ALA A 112 -0.96 4.46 -5.46
C ALA A 112 -1.61 3.09 -5.69
N LEU A 113 -2.58 2.76 -4.86
CA LEU A 113 -3.44 1.59 -4.97
C LEU A 113 -4.85 2.04 -5.35
N ARG A 114 -5.62 1.14 -5.97
CA ARG A 114 -6.99 1.45 -6.40
C ARG A 114 -7.04 2.72 -7.23
N SER A 115 -6.15 2.77 -8.18
CA SER A 115 -5.94 3.88 -9.09
C SER A 115 -6.07 3.40 -10.53
N ALA A 116 -6.30 4.33 -11.41
CA ALA A 116 -6.32 4.07 -12.85
C ALA A 116 -5.34 5.01 -13.55
N PHE A 117 -4.71 4.53 -14.61
CA PHE A 117 -3.99 5.39 -15.56
C PHE A 117 -4.89 5.66 -16.75
N ILE A 118 -5.06 6.93 -17.08
CA ILE A 118 -5.78 7.36 -18.28
C ILE A 118 -4.75 7.85 -19.27
N ILE A 119 -4.62 7.11 -20.38
CA ILE A 119 -3.65 7.42 -21.44
C ILE A 119 -4.42 7.46 -22.76
N ASN A 120 -4.55 8.64 -23.34
CA ASN A 120 -5.37 8.86 -24.54
C ASN A 120 -6.81 8.35 -24.32
N ASN A 121 -7.22 7.34 -25.07
CA ASN A 121 -8.55 6.71 -25.01
C ASN A 121 -8.53 5.37 -24.27
N SER A 122 -7.47 5.10 -23.51
CA SER A 122 -7.33 3.84 -22.77
C SER A 122 -7.26 4.10 -21.28
N ILE A 123 -7.90 3.23 -20.51
CA ILE A 123 -7.83 3.24 -19.04
C ILE A 123 -7.20 1.92 -18.61
N GLN A 124 -6.13 2.02 -17.84
CA GLN A 124 -5.47 0.87 -17.22
C GLN A 124 -5.76 0.87 -15.73
N ILE A 125 -6.26 -0.25 -15.23
CA ILE A 125 -6.59 -0.47 -13.83
C ILE A 125 -5.77 -1.65 -13.35
N PHE A 126 -5.23 -1.54 -12.13
CA PHE A 126 -4.45 -2.60 -11.51
C PHE A 126 -5.11 -3.02 -10.20
N SER A 127 -5.11 -4.32 -9.97
CA SER A 127 -5.49 -4.93 -8.70
C SER A 127 -4.48 -6.04 -8.36
N GLY A 128 -4.39 -6.37 -7.08
CA GLY A 128 -3.51 -7.43 -6.60
C GLY A 128 -3.82 -7.79 -5.16
N GLY A 129 -3.39 -8.97 -4.75
CA GLY A 129 -3.49 -9.50 -3.39
C GLY A 129 -2.14 -9.82 -2.78
N GLY A 130 -2.07 -9.92 -1.46
CA GLY A 130 -0.92 -10.43 -0.73
C GLY A 130 -0.96 -11.96 -0.71
N ILE A 131 0.03 -12.60 -1.29
CA ILE A 131 0.13 -14.06 -1.32
C ILE A 131 0.96 -14.54 -0.12
N VAL A 132 0.40 -15.43 0.66
CA VAL A 132 1.04 -16.11 1.79
C VAL A 132 0.95 -17.61 1.63
N TYR A 133 1.65 -18.36 2.49
CA TYR A 133 1.74 -19.84 2.39
C TYR A 133 0.38 -20.54 2.34
N ASP A 134 -0.59 -20.04 3.11
CA ASP A 134 -1.95 -20.62 3.19
C ASP A 134 -2.95 -19.96 2.23
N SER A 135 -2.47 -19.15 1.28
CA SER A 135 -3.34 -18.55 0.26
C SER A 135 -3.94 -19.61 -0.66
N VAL A 136 -5.23 -19.48 -0.92
CA VAL A 136 -5.97 -20.30 -1.88
C VAL A 136 -6.13 -19.46 -3.16
N PRO A 137 -5.66 -19.95 -4.32
CA PRO A 137 -5.64 -19.17 -5.56
C PRO A 137 -7.00 -18.59 -5.96
N GLU A 138 -8.07 -19.35 -5.78
CA GLU A 138 -9.43 -18.94 -6.09
C GLU A 138 -9.90 -17.79 -5.21
N ASP A 139 -9.59 -17.84 -3.91
CA ASP A 139 -9.94 -16.78 -2.95
C ASP A 139 -9.14 -15.49 -3.25
N GLU A 140 -7.86 -15.63 -3.61
CA GLU A 140 -7.01 -14.47 -3.99
C GLU A 140 -7.51 -13.82 -5.27
N TRP A 141 -7.94 -14.62 -6.24
CA TRP A 141 -8.53 -14.12 -7.47
C TRP A 141 -9.83 -13.35 -7.18
N GLU A 142 -10.75 -13.93 -6.42
CA GLU A 142 -11.99 -13.27 -6.02
C GLU A 142 -11.71 -11.96 -5.27
N GLU A 143 -10.70 -11.94 -4.40
CA GLU A 143 -10.29 -10.71 -3.70
C GLU A 143 -9.83 -9.61 -4.68
N THR A 144 -9.12 -9.96 -5.76
CA THR A 144 -8.72 -8.98 -6.77
C THR A 144 -9.91 -8.43 -7.56
N GLU A 145 -10.89 -9.26 -7.90
CA GLU A 145 -12.13 -8.85 -8.57
C GLU A 145 -12.92 -7.86 -7.70
N ILE A 146 -13.13 -8.17 -6.43
CA ILE A 146 -13.80 -7.28 -5.48
C ILE A 146 -13.09 -5.91 -5.39
N LYS A 147 -11.77 -5.90 -5.50
CA LYS A 147 -10.99 -4.65 -5.48
C LYS A 147 -11.23 -3.80 -6.72
N PHE A 148 -11.44 -4.39 -7.89
CA PHE A 148 -11.84 -3.67 -9.10
C PHE A 148 -13.19 -2.99 -8.95
N GLU A 149 -14.16 -3.60 -8.29
CA GLU A 149 -15.47 -3.02 -8.04
C GLU A 149 -15.44 -1.67 -7.30
N THR A 150 -14.32 -1.32 -6.68
CA THR A 150 -14.16 -0.02 -6.02
C THR A 150 -13.79 1.11 -6.99
N ILE A 151 -13.25 0.78 -8.16
CA ILE A 151 -12.75 1.76 -9.15
C ILE A 151 -13.70 1.85 -10.33
N LEU A 152 -14.22 0.73 -10.79
CA LEU A 152 -15.08 0.65 -11.98
C LEU A 152 -16.27 1.63 -11.99
N PRO A 153 -17.04 1.80 -10.88
CA PRO A 153 -18.13 2.76 -10.86
C PRO A 153 -17.71 4.20 -11.10
N ALA A 154 -16.55 4.61 -10.58
CA ALA A 154 -16.03 5.96 -10.80
C ALA A 154 -15.64 6.20 -12.26
N ILE A 155 -15.18 5.15 -12.96
CA ILE A 155 -14.84 5.21 -14.39
C ILE A 155 -16.11 5.26 -15.25
N GLU A 156 -17.10 4.46 -14.92
CA GLU A 156 -18.41 4.43 -15.62
C GLU A 156 -19.14 5.76 -15.50
N GLU A 157 -19.08 6.40 -14.32
CA GLU A 157 -19.66 7.73 -14.08
C GLU A 157 -18.99 8.79 -14.96
N PHE A 158 -17.66 8.75 -15.08
CA PHE A 158 -16.88 9.66 -15.91
C PHE A 158 -17.11 9.47 -17.43
N GLN A 159 -17.49 8.28 -17.88
CA GLN A 159 -17.82 8.03 -19.30
C GLN A 159 -19.21 8.51 -19.70
N ASN A 160 -20.08 8.77 -18.73
CA ASN A 160 -21.45 9.22 -18.95
C ASN A 160 -21.65 10.74 -18.83
N GLU A 161 -20.59 11.49 -18.52
CA GLU A 161 -20.55 12.96 -18.58
C GLU A 161 -20.01 13.46 -19.94
#